data_4a6adfd9758133712bc982247cd118d0
#
_entry.id   4a6adfd9758133712bc982247cd118d0
#
_cell.length_a   1.000
_cell.length_b   1.000
_cell.length_c   1.000
_cell.angle_alpha   90.00
_cell.angle_beta   90.00
_cell.angle_gamma   90.00
#
_symmetry.space_group_name_H-M   'P 1'
#
loop_
_entity.id
_entity.type
_entity.pdbx_description
1 polymer ?
#
loop_
_entity_poly.entity_id
_entity_poly.type
_entity_poly.pdbx_seq_one_letter_code
_entity_poly.pdbx_strand_id
1 'polypeptide(L)'
;MARLTHGFGVSHTPMLNMEIEDWGKFVERDAAGSFLDTSGKPATYEELLRAAPANVADLIAPEVLDERFVASQAGLDRVRSAIRDARLDALIVIGDDQKELYHEDNLPSILVYYGSTIRNVPRHLVKPNKVAWFQRARGGYYEAEGLRDYPVDAGLARHLIATLVDQEFDISTADRLPEGEGEGHAFGFIHKQVSGAEIPIVPVALNTYYPPNQPTPRRCYNLGRAIRAAVEAYPEDKRVGIIASGGLSHFVVDEELDRGLIEAMRSKDVDALCGIDRARINSGSSEIRNWICAAGAVEHLAMQWHSYLPCYRTEAGTGTGVAFAEWH
;
A
#
# COMPACT_ATOMS: atom_id res chain seq x y z
N MET A 1 25.00 14.50 -3.59
CA MET A 1 23.73 14.63 -2.86
C MET A 1 22.72 13.66 -3.46
N ALA A 2 21.89 13.07 -2.64
CA ALA A 2 20.88 12.13 -3.12
C ALA A 2 19.84 12.82 -4.00
N ARG A 3 19.18 12.03 -4.83
CA ARG A 3 18.12 12.50 -5.73
C ARG A 3 16.96 11.50 -5.70
N LEU A 4 15.75 11.99 -5.53
CA LEU A 4 14.55 11.19 -5.70
C LEU A 4 14.22 11.15 -7.20
N THR A 5 14.53 10.03 -7.84
CA THR A 5 14.54 9.89 -9.30
C THR A 5 13.36 9.11 -9.86
N HIS A 6 12.71 8.28 -9.04
CA HIS A 6 11.62 7.41 -9.47
C HIS A 6 10.55 7.32 -8.39
N GLY A 7 9.32 7.23 -8.82
CA GLY A 7 8.17 6.87 -8.00
C GLY A 7 7.47 5.65 -8.54
N PHE A 8 6.88 4.88 -7.64
CA PHE A 8 6.09 3.69 -7.97
C PHE A 8 4.84 3.64 -7.11
N GLY A 9 3.84 2.92 -7.60
CA GLY A 9 2.68 2.55 -6.83
C GLY A 9 2.31 1.11 -7.11
N VAL A 10 1.95 0.36 -6.08
CA VAL A 10 1.58 -1.04 -6.18
C VAL A 10 0.50 -1.40 -5.18
N SER A 11 -0.59 -2.00 -5.65
CA SER A 11 -1.55 -2.66 -4.77
C SER A 11 -0.94 -3.91 -4.17
N HIS A 12 -1.17 -4.13 -2.86
CA HIS A 12 -0.70 -5.32 -2.14
C HIS A 12 -1.84 -6.24 -1.70
N THR A 13 -2.94 -6.29 -2.47
CA THR A 13 -4.09 -7.15 -2.13
C THR A 13 -3.71 -8.63 -2.08
N PRO A 14 -4.29 -9.42 -1.15
CA PRO A 14 -4.11 -10.88 -1.15
C PRO A 14 -4.47 -11.55 -2.48
N MET A 15 -5.34 -10.94 -3.28
CA MET A 15 -5.74 -11.45 -4.59
C MET A 15 -4.56 -11.59 -5.57
N LEU A 16 -3.50 -10.80 -5.41
CA LEU A 16 -2.27 -10.90 -6.22
C LEU A 16 -1.39 -12.12 -5.86
N ASN A 17 -1.62 -12.71 -4.70
CA ASN A 17 -0.84 -13.84 -4.16
C ASN A 17 -1.60 -15.18 -4.23
N MET A 18 -2.76 -15.20 -4.89
CA MET A 18 -3.66 -16.36 -4.98
C MET A 18 -3.71 -16.88 -6.40
N GLU A 19 -4.07 -18.15 -6.52
CA GLU A 19 -4.54 -18.67 -7.79
C GLU A 19 -5.95 -18.13 -8.09
N ILE A 20 -6.29 -18.00 -9.36
CA ILE A 20 -7.57 -17.42 -9.78
C ILE A 20 -8.77 -18.20 -9.22
N GLU A 21 -8.65 -19.52 -9.11
CA GLU A 21 -9.70 -20.41 -8.57
C GLU A 21 -10.03 -20.13 -7.09
N ASP A 22 -9.10 -19.48 -6.39
CA ASP A 22 -9.31 -19.09 -5.00
C ASP A 22 -10.08 -17.77 -4.83
N TRP A 23 -10.22 -16.95 -5.89
CA TRP A 23 -10.94 -15.68 -5.81
C TRP A 23 -12.40 -15.85 -5.42
N GLY A 24 -13.07 -16.87 -5.96
CA GLY A 24 -14.46 -17.20 -5.61
C GLY A 24 -14.68 -17.54 -4.12
N LYS A 25 -13.63 -17.92 -3.39
CA LYS A 25 -13.73 -18.23 -1.95
C LYS A 25 -13.96 -17.01 -1.08
N PHE A 26 -13.75 -15.81 -1.61
CA PHE A 26 -14.09 -14.58 -0.90
C PHE A 26 -15.58 -14.41 -0.66
N VAL A 27 -16.46 -15.01 -1.48
CA VAL A 27 -17.91 -14.89 -1.35
C VAL A 27 -18.37 -15.28 0.06
N GLU A 28 -17.95 -16.44 0.57
CA GLU A 28 -18.32 -16.91 1.92
C GLU A 28 -17.80 -15.98 3.01
N ARG A 29 -16.58 -15.49 2.86
CA ARG A 29 -15.97 -14.56 3.82
C ARG A 29 -16.66 -13.21 3.82
N ASP A 30 -16.97 -12.68 2.63
CA ASP A 30 -17.56 -11.37 2.49
C ASP A 30 -19.04 -11.40 2.91
N ALA A 31 -19.77 -12.50 2.68
CA ALA A 31 -21.13 -12.67 3.14
C ALA A 31 -21.29 -12.56 4.66
N ALA A 32 -20.25 -12.90 5.42
CA ALA A 32 -20.20 -12.75 6.87
C ALA A 32 -19.57 -11.42 7.34
N GLY A 33 -19.19 -10.55 6.41
CA GLY A 33 -18.47 -9.31 6.67
C GLY A 33 -19.37 -8.11 6.97
N SER A 34 -18.75 -7.09 7.56
CA SER A 34 -19.32 -5.74 7.67
C SER A 34 -18.42 -4.79 6.91
N PHE A 35 -19.00 -3.86 6.17
CA PHE A 35 -18.31 -3.00 5.23
C PHE A 35 -18.63 -1.53 5.48
N LEU A 36 -17.88 -0.65 4.84
CA LEU A 36 -18.32 0.70 4.52
C LEU A 36 -18.69 0.73 3.03
N ASP A 37 -19.83 1.35 2.72
CA ASP A 37 -20.22 1.60 1.33
C ASP A 37 -19.33 2.70 0.70
N THR A 38 -19.52 2.99 -0.58
CA THR A 38 -18.75 4.03 -1.31
C THR A 38 -18.94 5.44 -0.76
N SER A 39 -19.94 5.68 0.11
CA SER A 39 -20.13 6.94 0.84
C SER A 39 -19.49 6.95 2.25
N GLY A 40 -18.87 5.84 2.66
CA GLY A 40 -18.27 5.67 3.98
C GLY A 40 -19.24 5.30 5.09
N LYS A 41 -20.46 4.87 4.77
CA LYS A 41 -21.45 4.42 5.75
C LYS A 41 -21.35 2.92 6.00
N PRO A 42 -21.58 2.45 7.25
CA PRO A 42 -21.66 1.03 7.52
C PRO A 42 -22.74 0.33 6.68
N ALA A 43 -22.40 -0.81 6.11
CA ALA A 43 -23.30 -1.63 5.31
C ALA A 43 -23.00 -3.12 5.52
N THR A 44 -24.07 -3.93 5.51
CA THR A 44 -23.98 -5.38 5.45
C THR A 44 -23.77 -5.86 4.01
N TYR A 45 -23.38 -7.11 3.84
CA TYR A 45 -23.26 -7.72 2.50
C TYR A 45 -24.59 -7.68 1.72
N GLU A 46 -25.71 -7.96 2.40
CA GLU A 46 -27.04 -7.93 1.78
C GLU A 46 -27.47 -6.52 1.36
N GLU A 47 -27.07 -5.49 2.10
CA GLU A 47 -27.34 -4.10 1.72
C GLU A 47 -26.53 -3.70 0.51
N LEU A 48 -25.25 -4.09 0.46
CA LEU A 48 -24.40 -3.89 -0.72
C LEU A 48 -24.94 -4.65 -1.93
N LEU A 49 -25.36 -5.91 -1.78
CA LEU A 49 -25.91 -6.72 -2.86
C LEU A 49 -27.19 -6.07 -3.45
N ARG A 50 -28.06 -5.51 -2.61
CA ARG A 50 -29.26 -4.79 -3.07
C ARG A 50 -28.95 -3.47 -3.78
N ALA A 51 -27.84 -2.83 -3.41
CA ALA A 51 -27.41 -1.56 -3.99
C ALA A 51 -26.46 -1.73 -5.19
N ALA A 52 -25.95 -2.94 -5.42
CA ALA A 52 -24.99 -3.23 -6.46
C ALA A 52 -25.55 -2.89 -7.86
N PRO A 53 -24.72 -2.35 -8.78
CA PRO A 53 -25.10 -2.14 -10.17
C PRO A 53 -25.54 -3.44 -10.83
N ALA A 54 -26.57 -3.40 -11.69
CA ALA A 54 -27.14 -4.58 -12.35
C ALA A 54 -26.12 -5.37 -13.19
N ASN A 55 -25.02 -4.75 -13.62
CA ASN A 55 -23.99 -5.37 -14.43
C ASN A 55 -22.85 -5.99 -13.60
N VAL A 56 -22.91 -6.00 -12.27
CA VAL A 56 -21.82 -6.57 -11.44
C VAL A 56 -21.64 -8.05 -11.70
N ALA A 57 -22.71 -8.79 -11.99
CA ALA A 57 -22.63 -10.19 -12.37
C ALA A 57 -21.74 -10.43 -13.61
N ASP A 58 -21.81 -9.55 -14.60
CA ASP A 58 -20.95 -9.60 -15.80
C ASP A 58 -19.49 -9.31 -15.45
N LEU A 59 -19.27 -8.44 -14.45
CA LEU A 59 -17.93 -8.04 -14.00
C LEU A 59 -17.20 -9.12 -13.18
N ILE A 60 -17.90 -10.16 -12.76
CA ILE A 60 -17.32 -11.33 -12.05
C ILE A 60 -17.48 -12.63 -12.85
N ALA A 61 -17.83 -12.53 -14.13
CA ALA A 61 -17.82 -13.69 -15.03
C ALA A 61 -16.41 -14.31 -15.08
N PRO A 62 -16.28 -15.64 -15.16
CA PRO A 62 -14.98 -16.33 -15.13
C PRO A 62 -13.96 -15.76 -16.09
N GLU A 63 -14.36 -15.45 -17.31
CA GLU A 63 -13.49 -14.89 -18.35
C GLU A 63 -12.95 -13.50 -17.96
N VAL A 64 -13.78 -12.68 -17.31
CA VAL A 64 -13.41 -11.34 -16.83
C VAL A 64 -12.46 -11.45 -15.64
N LEU A 65 -12.66 -12.41 -14.75
CA LEU A 65 -11.75 -12.66 -13.63
C LEU A 65 -10.39 -13.14 -14.13
N ASP A 66 -10.35 -14.04 -15.12
CA ASP A 66 -9.11 -14.51 -15.75
C ASP A 66 -8.34 -13.35 -16.40
N GLU A 67 -9.03 -12.51 -17.17
CA GLU A 67 -8.41 -11.32 -17.78
C GLU A 67 -7.82 -10.38 -16.74
N ARG A 68 -8.54 -10.12 -15.64
CA ARG A 68 -8.07 -9.25 -14.55
C ARG A 68 -6.89 -9.87 -13.79
N PHE A 69 -6.93 -11.17 -13.57
CA PHE A 69 -5.82 -11.89 -12.94
C PHE A 69 -4.55 -11.75 -13.79
N VAL A 70 -4.62 -12.07 -15.09
CA VAL A 70 -3.48 -11.97 -16.01
C VAL A 70 -2.97 -10.53 -16.08
N ALA A 71 -3.86 -9.55 -16.21
CA ALA A 71 -3.49 -8.14 -16.26
C ALA A 71 -2.87 -7.65 -14.93
N SER A 72 -3.34 -8.16 -13.79
CA SER A 72 -2.76 -7.85 -12.47
C SER A 72 -1.34 -8.38 -12.33
N GLN A 73 -1.09 -9.61 -12.76
CA GLN A 73 0.26 -10.20 -12.75
C GLN A 73 1.19 -9.43 -13.71
N ALA A 74 0.72 -9.08 -14.90
CA ALA A 74 1.49 -8.27 -15.85
C ALA A 74 1.82 -6.88 -15.28
N GLY A 75 0.90 -6.24 -14.56
CA GLY A 75 1.13 -4.97 -13.87
C GLY A 75 2.22 -5.08 -12.80
N LEU A 76 2.16 -6.13 -11.98
CA LEU A 76 3.17 -6.41 -10.96
C LEU A 76 4.55 -6.67 -11.58
N ASP A 77 4.62 -7.46 -12.66
CA ASP A 77 5.88 -7.75 -13.37
C ASP A 77 6.48 -6.48 -13.99
N ARG A 78 5.65 -5.56 -14.47
CA ARG A 78 6.12 -4.28 -14.97
C ARG A 78 6.75 -3.43 -13.87
N VAL A 79 6.12 -3.32 -12.70
CA VAL A 79 6.70 -2.60 -11.55
C VAL A 79 8.02 -3.22 -11.11
N ARG A 80 8.11 -4.56 -11.03
CA ARG A 80 9.36 -5.29 -10.74
C ARG A 80 10.48 -4.92 -11.72
N SER A 81 10.16 -4.90 -13.01
CA SER A 81 11.11 -4.57 -14.07
C SER A 81 11.55 -3.11 -13.97
N ALA A 82 10.60 -2.18 -13.79
CA ALA A 82 10.89 -0.76 -13.67
C ALA A 82 11.80 -0.45 -12.47
N ILE A 83 11.56 -1.08 -11.31
CA ILE A 83 12.41 -0.92 -10.11
C ILE A 83 13.82 -1.45 -10.37
N ARG A 84 13.97 -2.61 -10.99
CA ARG A 84 15.29 -3.17 -11.34
C ARG A 84 16.04 -2.26 -12.32
N ASP A 85 15.34 -1.75 -13.34
CA ASP A 85 15.94 -0.91 -14.38
C ASP A 85 16.30 0.49 -13.86
N ALA A 86 15.62 0.98 -12.83
CA ALA A 86 15.89 2.24 -12.15
C ALA A 86 17.25 2.26 -11.42
N ARG A 87 17.84 1.11 -11.11
CA ARG A 87 19.15 0.98 -10.42
C ARG A 87 19.23 1.86 -9.17
N LEU A 88 18.29 1.67 -8.27
CA LEU A 88 18.17 2.45 -7.04
C LEU A 88 19.19 2.00 -6.00
N ASP A 89 19.74 2.96 -5.25
CA ASP A 89 20.57 2.70 -4.08
C ASP A 89 19.73 2.51 -2.80
N ALA A 90 18.51 3.06 -2.77
CA ALA A 90 17.53 2.89 -1.70
C ALA A 90 16.11 3.09 -2.22
N LEU A 91 15.13 2.44 -1.57
CA LEU A 91 13.71 2.56 -1.87
C LEU A 91 12.93 2.95 -0.59
N ILE A 92 12.32 4.13 -0.58
CA ILE A 92 11.42 4.56 0.49
C ILE A 92 10.07 3.89 0.25
N VAL A 93 9.58 3.11 1.22
CA VAL A 93 8.31 2.42 1.15
C VAL A 93 7.29 3.12 2.03
N ILE A 94 6.26 3.69 1.41
CA ILE A 94 5.11 4.24 2.13
C ILE A 94 4.07 3.13 2.24
N GLY A 95 3.87 2.65 3.44
CA GLY A 95 2.93 1.58 3.76
C GLY A 95 2.10 1.91 4.98
N ASP A 96 1.35 0.94 5.46
CA ASP A 96 0.51 1.06 6.64
C ASP A 96 0.74 -0.11 7.60
N ASP A 97 0.28 0.07 8.83
CA ASP A 97 0.21 -0.98 9.84
C ASP A 97 -1.24 -1.15 10.28
N GLN A 98 -1.80 -2.31 9.97
CA GLN A 98 -3.19 -2.66 10.34
C GLN A 98 -3.26 -3.35 11.70
N LYS A 99 -2.65 -2.75 12.74
CA LYS A 99 -2.46 -3.35 14.06
C LYS A 99 -1.75 -4.70 14.00
N GLU A 100 -0.80 -4.79 13.11
CA GLU A 100 0.10 -5.94 13.03
C GLU A 100 1.21 -5.81 14.06
N LEU A 101 1.74 -4.59 14.24
CA LEU A 101 2.87 -4.27 15.10
C LEU A 101 2.50 -3.27 16.20
N TYR A 102 1.64 -2.28 15.89
CA TYR A 102 1.30 -1.19 16.80
C TYR A 102 -0.20 -1.23 17.13
N HIS A 103 -0.51 -1.16 18.42
CA HIS A 103 -1.85 -1.34 18.96
C HIS A 103 -2.33 -0.10 19.69
N GLU A 104 -3.47 -0.19 20.40
CA GLU A 104 -4.10 0.93 21.08
C GLU A 104 -3.24 1.58 22.18
N ASP A 105 -2.28 0.85 22.71
CA ASP A 105 -1.34 1.34 23.72
C ASP A 105 -0.33 2.34 23.14
N ASN A 106 0.01 2.21 21.85
CA ASN A 106 0.88 3.15 21.15
C ASN A 106 0.72 3.04 19.62
N LEU A 107 -0.31 3.68 19.07
CA LEU A 107 -0.59 3.69 17.64
C LEU A 107 -0.06 4.98 17.00
N PRO A 108 1.10 4.96 16.31
CA PRO A 108 1.69 6.16 15.70
C PRO A 108 0.91 6.59 14.46
N SER A 109 0.72 7.90 14.26
CA SER A 109 0.16 8.46 13.02
C SER A 109 1.11 8.30 11.84
N ILE A 110 2.39 8.57 12.06
CA ILE A 110 3.50 8.45 11.09
C ILE A 110 4.67 7.84 11.84
N LEU A 111 5.24 6.77 11.31
CA LEU A 111 6.41 6.12 11.88
C LEU A 111 7.47 5.88 10.82
N VAL A 112 8.73 6.17 11.12
CA VAL A 112 9.90 5.82 10.30
C VAL A 112 10.72 4.76 11.03
N TYR A 113 10.96 3.63 10.38
CA TYR A 113 11.83 2.58 10.89
C TYR A 113 13.28 2.87 10.46
N TYR A 114 14.23 2.78 11.41
CA TYR A 114 15.64 3.10 11.19
C TYR A 114 16.65 2.06 11.72
N GLY A 115 16.19 0.84 11.97
CA GLY A 115 17.09 -0.30 12.23
C GLY A 115 18.01 -0.56 11.02
N SER A 116 19.07 -1.31 11.19
CA SER A 116 19.97 -1.68 10.08
C SER A 116 19.38 -2.76 9.17
N THR A 117 18.48 -3.55 9.72
CA THR A 117 17.69 -4.59 9.02
C THR A 117 16.29 -4.60 9.54
N ILE A 118 15.36 -5.13 8.74
CA ILE A 118 14.00 -5.43 9.15
C ILE A 118 13.73 -6.91 8.93
N ARG A 119 13.15 -7.59 9.94
CA ARG A 119 12.94 -9.04 9.91
C ARG A 119 11.59 -9.40 9.33
N ASN A 120 11.59 -10.31 8.36
CA ASN A 120 10.39 -10.99 7.90
C ASN A 120 10.29 -12.38 8.57
N VAL A 121 9.10 -12.71 9.06
CA VAL A 121 8.82 -13.91 9.85
C VAL A 121 7.67 -14.68 9.20
N PRO A 122 7.74 -16.00 9.08
CA PRO A 122 6.62 -16.81 8.61
C PRO A 122 5.34 -16.54 9.40
N ARG A 123 4.29 -16.08 8.74
CA ARG A 123 3.05 -15.62 9.40
C ARG A 123 2.38 -16.71 10.24
N HIS A 124 2.47 -17.97 9.82
CA HIS A 124 1.90 -19.09 10.56
C HIS A 124 2.54 -19.31 11.93
N LEU A 125 3.78 -18.81 12.14
CA LEU A 125 4.45 -18.86 13.44
C LEU A 125 3.97 -17.77 14.40
N VAL A 126 3.55 -16.61 13.87
CA VAL A 126 3.16 -15.44 14.67
C VAL A 126 1.64 -15.37 14.85
N LYS A 127 0.90 -15.40 13.76
CA LYS A 127 -0.58 -15.27 13.76
C LYS A 127 -1.18 -16.30 12.79
N PRO A 128 -1.30 -17.56 13.17
CA PRO A 128 -1.86 -18.61 12.31
C PRO A 128 -3.32 -18.29 11.95
N ASN A 129 -3.69 -18.45 10.70
CA ASN A 129 -5.07 -18.34 10.25
C ASN A 129 -5.68 -19.74 10.13
N LYS A 130 -6.93 -19.92 10.61
CA LYS A 130 -7.63 -21.21 10.55
C LYS A 130 -8.14 -21.55 9.13
N VAL A 131 -8.27 -20.52 8.27
CA VAL A 131 -8.76 -20.69 6.90
C VAL A 131 -7.57 -20.90 5.97
N ALA A 132 -7.36 -22.13 5.55
CA ALA A 132 -6.16 -22.56 4.82
C ALA A 132 -5.89 -21.77 3.52
N TRP A 133 -6.90 -21.51 2.70
CA TRP A 133 -6.72 -20.74 1.46
C TRP A 133 -6.30 -19.29 1.74
N PHE A 134 -6.87 -18.66 2.77
CA PHE A 134 -6.52 -17.28 3.14
C PHE A 134 -5.13 -17.20 3.77
N GLN A 135 -4.72 -18.26 4.50
CA GLN A 135 -3.34 -18.39 4.98
C GLN A 135 -2.35 -18.42 3.80
N ARG A 136 -2.66 -19.15 2.71
CA ARG A 136 -1.82 -19.17 1.50
C ARG A 136 -1.78 -17.80 0.82
N ALA A 137 -2.93 -17.15 0.65
CA ALA A 137 -3.03 -15.82 0.05
C ALA A 137 -2.17 -14.78 0.80
N ARG A 138 -2.14 -14.85 2.12
CA ARG A 138 -1.28 -14.01 2.97
C ARG A 138 0.19 -14.45 2.97
N GLY A 139 0.48 -15.67 2.57
CA GLY A 139 1.84 -16.18 2.45
C GLY A 139 2.72 -15.38 1.49
N GLY A 140 2.13 -14.66 0.54
CA GLY A 140 2.86 -13.78 -0.38
C GLY A 140 3.55 -12.57 0.28
N TYR A 141 3.24 -12.27 1.53
CA TYR A 141 3.85 -11.16 2.29
C TYR A 141 5.00 -11.59 3.19
N TYR A 142 5.10 -12.88 3.47
CA TYR A 142 5.97 -13.41 4.52
C TYR A 142 6.87 -14.52 4.00
N GLU A 143 7.96 -14.77 4.70
CA GLU A 143 8.78 -15.94 4.42
C GLU A 143 7.96 -17.23 4.57
N ALA A 144 8.24 -18.22 3.75
CA ALA A 144 7.58 -19.51 3.84
C ALA A 144 8.13 -20.33 5.02
N GLU A 145 9.45 -20.29 5.18
CA GLU A 145 10.19 -21.02 6.21
C GLU A 145 11.36 -20.17 6.74
N GLY A 146 11.54 -20.22 8.05
CA GLY A 146 12.64 -19.51 8.70
C GLY A 146 12.47 -17.99 8.77
N LEU A 147 13.44 -17.34 9.35
CA LEU A 147 13.51 -15.90 9.51
C LEU A 147 14.44 -15.32 8.45
N ARG A 148 14.10 -14.14 7.91
CA ARG A 148 14.97 -13.42 7.00
C ARG A 148 15.06 -11.96 7.37
N ASP A 149 16.29 -11.47 7.52
CA ASP A 149 16.55 -10.04 7.72
C ASP A 149 16.81 -9.39 6.37
N TYR A 150 16.04 -8.33 6.06
CA TYR A 150 16.17 -7.52 4.85
C TYR A 150 16.91 -6.23 5.17
N PRO A 151 17.73 -5.70 4.25
CA PRO A 151 18.52 -4.50 4.51
C PRO A 151 17.64 -3.25 4.59
N VAL A 152 17.98 -2.35 5.52
CA VAL A 152 17.39 -1.00 5.64
C VAL A 152 18.49 0.04 5.50
N ASP A 153 18.23 1.10 4.75
CA ASP A 153 19.13 2.25 4.70
C ASP A 153 18.95 3.11 5.96
N ALA A 154 19.55 2.65 7.06
CA ALA A 154 19.46 3.30 8.36
C ALA A 154 20.06 4.71 8.38
N GLY A 155 21.02 5.00 7.50
CA GLY A 155 21.62 6.35 7.35
C GLY A 155 20.61 7.32 6.79
N LEU A 156 20.00 6.97 5.66
CA LEU A 156 18.93 7.76 5.04
C LEU A 156 17.71 7.87 5.96
N ALA A 157 17.32 6.78 6.64
CA ALA A 157 16.18 6.80 7.56
C ALA A 157 16.38 7.79 8.71
N ARG A 158 17.56 7.81 9.36
CA ARG A 158 17.87 8.78 10.43
C ARG A 158 17.89 10.23 9.91
N HIS A 159 18.41 10.44 8.71
CA HIS A 159 18.40 11.77 8.09
C HIS A 159 16.96 12.21 7.79
N LEU A 160 16.10 11.32 7.25
CA LEU A 160 14.69 11.62 7.06
C LEU A 160 14.02 12.02 8.38
N ILE A 161 14.21 11.25 9.46
CA ILE A 161 13.63 11.54 10.76
C ILE A 161 14.03 12.96 11.22
N ALA A 162 15.33 13.27 11.24
CA ALA A 162 15.82 14.56 11.70
C ALA A 162 15.25 15.72 10.86
N THR A 163 15.30 15.58 9.53
CA THR A 163 14.81 16.62 8.61
C THR A 163 13.29 16.81 8.69
N LEU A 164 12.52 15.72 8.87
CA LEU A 164 11.07 15.80 9.02
C LEU A 164 10.68 16.48 10.34
N VAL A 165 11.40 16.22 11.43
CA VAL A 165 11.22 16.92 12.72
C VAL A 165 11.51 18.42 12.56
N ASP A 166 12.60 18.79 11.88
CA ASP A 166 12.92 20.20 11.59
C ASP A 166 11.85 20.88 10.70
N GLN A 167 11.08 20.09 9.92
CA GLN A 167 9.95 20.55 9.12
C GLN A 167 8.59 20.43 9.86
N GLU A 168 8.62 20.35 11.18
CA GLU A 168 7.43 20.34 12.06
C GLU A 168 6.52 19.11 11.88
N PHE A 169 7.09 17.95 11.45
CA PHE A 169 6.37 16.69 11.48
C PHE A 169 6.64 15.94 12.79
N ASP A 170 5.56 15.54 13.48
CA ASP A 170 5.64 14.66 14.65
C ASP A 170 5.85 13.22 14.16
N ILE A 171 7.09 12.75 14.17
CA ILE A 171 7.50 11.45 13.68
C ILE A 171 7.75 10.49 14.85
N SER A 172 7.02 9.38 14.87
CA SER A 172 7.38 8.23 15.70
C SER A 172 8.52 7.45 15.03
N THR A 173 9.34 6.81 15.84
CA THR A 173 10.52 6.09 15.34
C THR A 173 10.64 4.71 15.97
N ALA A 174 11.17 3.75 15.22
CA ALA A 174 11.53 2.43 15.73
C ALA A 174 12.85 1.95 15.13
N ASP A 175 13.77 1.44 15.95
CA ASP A 175 15.02 0.81 15.51
C ASP A 175 14.95 -0.71 15.49
N ARG A 176 13.87 -1.28 16.03
CA ARG A 176 13.58 -2.70 16.08
C ARG A 176 12.06 -2.93 16.05
N LEU A 177 11.66 -4.09 15.63
CA LEU A 177 10.26 -4.54 15.73
C LEU A 177 9.95 -5.01 17.17
N PRO A 178 8.67 -5.06 17.55
CA PRO A 178 8.27 -5.73 18.79
C PRO A 178 8.82 -7.15 18.87
N GLU A 179 9.10 -7.62 20.08
CA GLU A 179 9.71 -8.94 20.29
C GLU A 179 8.85 -10.07 19.71
N GLY A 180 9.47 -10.94 18.92
CA GLY A 180 8.81 -12.07 18.26
C GLY A 180 8.05 -11.73 16.98
N GLU A 181 7.89 -10.42 16.66
CA GLU A 181 7.18 -9.99 15.45
C GLU A 181 8.12 -9.86 14.24
N GLY A 182 7.51 -9.90 13.05
CA GLY A 182 8.13 -9.56 11.77
C GLY A 182 7.54 -8.27 11.19
N GLU A 183 8.09 -7.83 10.08
CA GLU A 183 7.56 -6.67 9.35
C GLU A 183 6.09 -6.85 8.97
N GLY A 184 5.35 -5.73 8.90
CA GLY A 184 3.96 -5.71 8.45
C GLY A 184 3.82 -6.08 6.97
N HIS A 185 2.59 -6.48 6.59
CA HIS A 185 2.27 -6.96 5.24
C HIS A 185 2.65 -5.96 4.13
N ALA A 186 2.50 -4.66 4.38
CA ALA A 186 2.78 -3.62 3.39
C ALA A 186 4.26 -3.59 2.97
N PHE A 187 5.18 -3.82 3.91
CA PHE A 187 6.62 -3.91 3.67
C PHE A 187 7.04 -5.29 3.17
N GLY A 188 6.47 -6.33 3.79
CA GLY A 188 6.70 -7.72 3.39
C GLY A 188 6.29 -7.98 1.94
N PHE A 189 5.21 -7.37 1.44
CA PHE A 189 4.83 -7.46 0.04
C PHE A 189 5.93 -6.87 -0.88
N ILE A 190 6.48 -5.73 -0.52
CA ILE A 190 7.56 -5.11 -1.30
C ILE A 190 8.78 -6.01 -1.36
N HIS A 191 9.22 -6.55 -0.23
CA HIS A 191 10.36 -7.48 -0.19
C HIS A 191 10.10 -8.77 -0.97
N LYS A 192 8.93 -9.38 -0.77
CA LYS A 192 8.62 -10.70 -1.33
C LYS A 192 8.21 -10.66 -2.80
N GLN A 193 7.49 -9.61 -3.20
CA GLN A 193 6.85 -9.56 -4.51
C GLN A 193 7.47 -8.51 -5.45
N VAL A 194 8.25 -7.56 -4.95
CA VAL A 194 8.65 -6.40 -5.76
C VAL A 194 10.16 -6.23 -5.85
N SER A 195 10.84 -5.90 -4.74
CA SER A 195 12.24 -5.46 -4.75
C SER A 195 13.26 -6.56 -4.36
N GLY A 196 12.81 -7.63 -3.70
CA GLY A 196 13.74 -8.59 -3.10
C GLY A 196 14.60 -7.98 -1.99
N ALA A 197 15.77 -8.54 -1.75
CA ALA A 197 16.73 -8.09 -0.74
C ALA A 197 17.89 -7.24 -1.33
N GLU A 198 17.85 -6.95 -2.63
CA GLU A 198 18.97 -6.28 -3.30
C GLU A 198 19.00 -4.77 -3.04
N ILE A 199 17.85 -4.16 -2.82
CA ILE A 199 17.69 -2.73 -2.60
C ILE A 199 17.33 -2.49 -1.13
N PRO A 200 18.17 -1.79 -0.33
CA PRO A 200 17.81 -1.39 1.01
C PRO A 200 16.54 -0.52 1.01
N ILE A 201 15.61 -0.80 1.91
CA ILE A 201 14.40 0.02 2.02
C ILE A 201 14.52 1.03 3.17
N VAL A 202 13.66 2.07 3.14
CA VAL A 202 13.35 2.90 4.29
C VAL A 202 11.84 2.80 4.54
N PRO A 203 11.41 2.03 5.56
CA PRO A 203 9.99 1.86 5.86
C PRO A 203 9.41 3.12 6.50
N VAL A 204 8.32 3.63 5.93
CA VAL A 204 7.51 4.72 6.46
C VAL A 204 6.08 4.22 6.60
N ALA A 205 5.64 4.01 7.83
CA ALA A 205 4.29 3.51 8.13
C ALA A 205 3.35 4.67 8.46
N LEU A 206 2.19 4.67 7.82
CA LEU A 206 1.09 5.60 8.10
C LEU A 206 -0.04 4.86 8.83
N ASN A 207 -0.63 5.48 9.85
CA ASN A 207 -1.93 5.02 10.33
C ASN A 207 -3.02 5.40 9.32
N THR A 208 -3.21 4.59 8.31
CA THR A 208 -4.26 4.85 7.34
C THR A 208 -5.64 4.46 7.86
N TYR A 209 -5.69 3.42 8.70
CA TYR A 209 -6.88 2.61 8.94
C TYR A 209 -7.69 3.03 10.19
N TYR A 210 -7.02 3.44 11.28
CA TYR A 210 -7.67 3.58 12.59
C TYR A 210 -7.85 5.03 13.02
N PRO A 211 -9.10 5.57 13.04
CA PRO A 211 -9.37 6.87 13.62
C PRO A 211 -9.15 6.85 15.16
N PRO A 212 -8.94 8.00 15.81
CA PRO A 212 -8.96 9.35 15.23
C PRO A 212 -7.59 9.85 14.72
N ASN A 213 -6.55 9.04 14.81
CA ASN A 213 -5.15 9.40 14.60
C ASN A 213 -4.66 9.26 13.15
N GLN A 214 -5.57 9.16 12.20
CA GLN A 214 -5.23 9.07 10.77
C GLN A 214 -4.75 10.43 10.22
N PRO A 215 -3.60 10.50 9.50
CA PRO A 215 -3.21 11.72 8.82
C PRO A 215 -4.22 12.09 7.73
N THR A 216 -4.50 13.38 7.58
CA THR A 216 -5.38 13.87 6.52
C THR A 216 -4.74 13.71 5.14
N PRO A 217 -5.50 13.68 4.03
CA PRO A 217 -4.93 13.65 2.67
C PRO A 217 -3.89 14.76 2.46
N ARG A 218 -4.17 15.99 2.88
CA ARG A 218 -3.22 17.12 2.81
C ARG A 218 -1.96 16.89 3.64
N ARG A 219 -2.10 16.29 4.83
CA ARG A 219 -0.93 15.94 5.66
C ARG A 219 -0.08 14.88 4.97
N CYS A 220 -0.69 13.87 4.34
CA CYS A 220 0.03 12.83 3.57
C CYS A 220 0.76 13.46 2.37
N TYR A 221 0.10 14.31 1.59
CA TYR A 221 0.72 14.99 0.45
C TYR A 221 1.93 15.84 0.90
N ASN A 222 1.75 16.64 1.96
CA ASN A 222 2.83 17.47 2.50
C ASN A 222 3.98 16.63 3.06
N LEU A 223 3.69 15.48 3.68
CA LEU A 223 4.72 14.53 4.13
C LEU A 223 5.55 14.03 2.93
N GLY A 224 4.91 13.70 1.82
CA GLY A 224 5.62 13.30 0.60
C GLY A 224 6.58 14.37 0.11
N ARG A 225 6.13 15.63 0.03
CA ARG A 225 7.00 16.76 -0.32
C ARG A 225 8.18 16.94 0.64
N ALA A 226 7.91 16.78 1.93
CA ALA A 226 8.94 16.88 2.97
C ALA A 226 9.96 15.74 2.87
N ILE A 227 9.52 14.51 2.57
CA ILE A 227 10.40 13.36 2.30
C ILE A 227 11.29 13.65 1.09
N ARG A 228 10.76 14.18 -0.01
CA ARG A 228 11.59 14.55 -1.16
C ARG A 228 12.65 15.58 -0.77
N ALA A 229 12.26 16.65 -0.10
CA ALA A 229 13.20 17.69 0.32
C ALA A 229 14.31 17.13 1.24
N ALA A 230 13.95 16.19 2.13
CA ALA A 230 14.91 15.50 2.98
C ALA A 230 15.87 14.61 2.17
N VAL A 231 15.37 13.86 1.19
CA VAL A 231 16.24 13.08 0.27
C VAL A 231 17.21 13.99 -0.46
N GLU A 232 16.73 15.08 -1.03
CA GLU A 232 17.56 16.01 -1.80
C GLU A 232 18.63 16.73 -0.92
N ALA A 233 18.38 16.85 0.40
CA ALA A 233 19.33 17.36 1.37
C ALA A 233 20.34 16.32 1.89
N TYR A 234 20.13 15.02 1.60
CA TYR A 234 21.04 13.97 2.07
C TYR A 234 22.40 14.07 1.39
N PRO A 235 23.52 14.07 2.16
CA PRO A 235 24.83 14.42 1.62
C PRO A 235 25.45 13.35 0.71
N GLU A 236 25.06 12.08 0.87
CA GLU A 236 25.58 11.00 0.02
C GLU A 236 24.99 11.07 -1.40
N ASP A 237 25.75 10.66 -2.38
CA ASP A 237 25.27 10.55 -3.76
C ASP A 237 24.51 9.24 -3.93
N LYS A 238 23.17 9.32 -3.91
CA LYS A 238 22.26 8.16 -4.03
C LYS A 238 21.13 8.44 -5.01
N ARG A 239 20.77 7.40 -5.73
CA ARG A 239 19.51 7.33 -6.51
C ARG A 239 18.46 6.72 -5.61
N VAL A 240 17.49 7.52 -5.19
CA VAL A 240 16.42 7.07 -4.30
C VAL A 240 15.12 6.95 -5.07
N GLY A 241 14.41 5.85 -4.85
CA GLY A 241 13.03 5.67 -5.28
C GLY A 241 12.07 5.80 -4.11
N ILE A 242 10.78 6.02 -4.43
CA ILE A 242 9.69 5.93 -3.47
C ILE A 242 8.58 5.06 -4.03
N ILE A 243 7.95 4.24 -3.18
CA ILE A 243 6.83 3.38 -3.59
C ILE A 243 5.68 3.50 -2.60
N ALA A 244 4.46 3.72 -3.14
CA ALA A 244 3.24 3.51 -2.38
C ALA A 244 2.89 2.02 -2.39
N SER A 245 2.81 1.41 -1.21
CA SER A 245 2.35 0.04 -1.01
C SER A 245 0.94 0.08 -0.42
N GLY A 246 -0.06 -0.34 -1.19
CA GLY A 246 -1.47 -0.31 -0.76
C GLY A 246 -2.45 -0.38 -1.92
N GLY A 247 -3.64 -0.96 -1.71
CA GLY A 247 -4.72 -0.95 -2.67
C GLY A 247 -5.35 0.45 -2.83
N LEU A 248 -6.17 0.61 -3.85
CA LEU A 248 -7.08 1.75 -3.93
C LEU A 248 -8.37 1.42 -3.15
N SER A 249 -9.56 1.64 -3.72
CA SER A 249 -10.78 1.30 -2.99
C SER A 249 -10.86 -0.19 -2.64
N HIS A 250 -11.17 -0.49 -1.39
CA HIS A 250 -11.54 -1.81 -0.88
C HIS A 250 -12.09 -1.67 0.57
N PHE A 251 -12.96 -2.52 1.05
CA PHE A 251 -13.37 -3.82 0.51
C PHE A 251 -14.54 -3.72 -0.50
N VAL A 252 -15.13 -2.55 -0.70
CA VAL A 252 -16.10 -2.24 -1.75
C VAL A 252 -15.38 -1.45 -2.84
N VAL A 253 -15.51 -1.89 -4.09
CA VAL A 253 -14.86 -1.21 -5.23
C VAL A 253 -15.59 0.10 -5.53
N ASP A 254 -14.84 1.19 -5.58
CA ASP A 254 -15.33 2.54 -5.93
C ASP A 254 -14.52 3.07 -7.11
N GLU A 255 -14.95 2.72 -8.33
CA GLU A 255 -14.24 3.10 -9.55
C GLU A 255 -14.17 4.61 -9.76
N GLU A 256 -15.16 5.37 -9.28
CA GLU A 256 -15.15 6.83 -9.39
C GLU A 256 -14.02 7.43 -8.54
N LEU A 257 -13.91 6.99 -7.29
CA LEU A 257 -12.82 7.41 -6.38
C LEU A 257 -11.46 7.04 -6.96
N ASP A 258 -11.31 5.80 -7.41
CA ASP A 258 -10.04 5.26 -7.89
C ASP A 258 -9.55 5.97 -9.15
N ARG A 259 -10.43 6.14 -10.14
CA ARG A 259 -10.11 6.84 -11.39
C ARG A 259 -9.86 8.34 -11.15
N GLY A 260 -10.63 8.95 -10.25
CA GLY A 260 -10.43 10.33 -9.83
C GLY A 260 -9.07 10.54 -9.17
N LEU A 261 -8.65 9.64 -8.29
CA LEU A 261 -7.33 9.67 -7.66
C LEU A 261 -6.20 9.55 -8.70
N ILE A 262 -6.30 8.57 -9.60
CA ILE A 262 -5.27 8.34 -10.64
C ILE A 262 -5.15 9.56 -11.54
N GLU A 263 -6.27 10.14 -11.97
CA GLU A 263 -6.26 11.34 -12.81
C GLU A 263 -5.67 12.56 -12.06
N ALA A 264 -6.03 12.73 -10.79
CA ALA A 264 -5.47 13.80 -9.97
C ALA A 264 -3.95 13.66 -9.77
N MET A 265 -3.44 12.44 -9.61
CA MET A 265 -1.99 12.17 -9.56
C MET A 265 -1.32 12.46 -10.92
N ARG A 266 -1.95 12.06 -12.03
CA ARG A 266 -1.42 12.25 -13.38
C ARG A 266 -1.37 13.72 -13.79
N SER A 267 -2.42 14.47 -13.47
CA SER A 267 -2.53 15.91 -13.76
C SER A 267 -1.86 16.80 -12.70
N LYS A 268 -1.39 16.20 -11.60
CA LYS A 268 -0.82 16.91 -10.44
C LYS A 268 -1.82 17.88 -9.79
N ASP A 269 -3.08 17.49 -9.76
CA ASP A 269 -4.14 18.28 -9.12
C ASP A 269 -4.10 18.09 -7.60
N VAL A 270 -3.35 18.97 -6.93
CA VAL A 270 -3.15 18.93 -5.48
C VAL A 270 -4.47 19.16 -4.72
N ASP A 271 -5.35 20.01 -5.24
CA ASP A 271 -6.62 20.30 -4.56
C ASP A 271 -7.56 19.09 -4.63
N ALA A 272 -7.62 18.40 -5.76
CA ALA A 272 -8.36 17.14 -5.88
C ALA A 272 -7.79 16.06 -4.94
N LEU A 273 -6.47 15.85 -4.90
CA LEU A 273 -5.83 14.88 -4.00
C LEU A 273 -6.08 15.20 -2.52
N CYS A 274 -5.93 16.47 -2.13
CA CYS A 274 -6.07 16.88 -0.75
C CYS A 274 -7.53 17.07 -0.31
N GLY A 275 -8.45 17.19 -1.27
CA GLY A 275 -9.88 17.41 -1.06
C GLY A 275 -10.72 16.14 -1.03
N ILE A 276 -10.12 14.95 -1.20
CA ILE A 276 -10.82 13.67 -1.12
C ILE A 276 -11.58 13.59 0.22
N ASP A 277 -12.86 13.25 0.15
CA ASP A 277 -13.70 13.08 1.34
C ASP A 277 -13.13 11.96 2.23
N ARG A 278 -12.81 12.31 3.46
CA ARG A 278 -12.26 11.40 4.45
C ARG A 278 -13.20 10.24 4.78
N ALA A 279 -14.51 10.41 4.60
CA ALA A 279 -15.47 9.34 4.81
C ALA A 279 -15.29 8.20 3.79
N ARG A 280 -14.94 8.52 2.55
CA ARG A 280 -14.73 7.54 1.47
C ARG A 280 -13.39 6.78 1.58
N ILE A 281 -12.42 7.32 2.32
CA ILE A 281 -11.08 6.73 2.51
C ILE A 281 -10.89 6.21 3.93
N ASN A 282 -11.85 5.44 4.42
CA ASN A 282 -11.79 4.68 5.67
C ASN A 282 -11.77 3.17 5.37
N SER A 283 -11.59 2.33 6.40
CA SER A 283 -11.43 0.89 6.22
C SER A 283 -10.33 0.58 5.19
N GLY A 284 -10.52 -0.39 4.32
CA GLY A 284 -9.55 -0.75 3.28
C GLY A 284 -9.14 0.42 2.38
N SER A 285 -10.09 1.20 1.85
CA SER A 285 -9.81 2.36 0.99
C SER A 285 -8.91 3.42 1.65
N SER A 286 -8.64 3.29 2.94
CA SER A 286 -7.76 4.20 3.68
C SER A 286 -6.32 4.21 3.19
N GLU A 287 -5.87 3.11 2.55
CA GLU A 287 -4.52 2.97 1.96
C GLU A 287 -4.26 3.94 0.80
N ILE A 288 -5.28 4.56 0.24
CA ILE A 288 -5.17 5.70 -0.68
C ILE A 288 -4.26 6.80 -0.12
N ARG A 289 -4.16 6.95 1.21
CA ARG A 289 -3.22 7.87 1.86
C ARG A 289 -1.77 7.59 1.52
N ASN A 290 -1.39 6.32 1.32
CA ASN A 290 -0.04 5.94 0.91
C ASN A 290 0.26 6.48 -0.50
N TRP A 291 -0.70 6.38 -1.42
CA TRP A 291 -0.60 6.91 -2.78
C TRP A 291 -0.52 8.45 -2.79
N ILE A 292 -1.33 9.12 -1.97
CA ILE A 292 -1.30 10.59 -1.84
C ILE A 292 0.06 11.04 -1.31
N CYS A 293 0.65 10.33 -0.35
CA CYS A 293 1.98 10.62 0.16
C CYS A 293 3.04 10.46 -0.94
N ALA A 294 3.04 9.35 -1.65
CA ALA A 294 3.96 9.15 -2.78
C ALA A 294 3.78 10.23 -3.86
N ALA A 295 2.53 10.58 -4.21
CA ALA A 295 2.25 11.64 -5.18
C ALA A 295 2.88 12.99 -4.78
N GLY A 296 2.84 13.35 -3.49
CA GLY A 296 3.51 14.54 -2.99
C GLY A 296 5.03 14.51 -3.14
N ALA A 297 5.63 13.34 -2.98
CA ALA A 297 7.08 13.17 -3.16
C ALA A 297 7.50 13.26 -4.63
N VAL A 298 6.69 12.74 -5.55
CA VAL A 298 7.01 12.67 -6.98
C VAL A 298 6.40 13.80 -7.81
N GLU A 299 5.89 14.88 -7.19
CA GLU A 299 5.24 15.99 -7.92
C GLU A 299 6.14 16.62 -9.03
N HIS A 300 7.48 16.50 -8.91
CA HIS A 300 8.45 16.98 -9.89
C HIS A 300 8.64 16.01 -11.07
N LEU A 301 8.20 14.75 -10.95
CA LEU A 301 8.29 13.72 -12.00
C LEU A 301 6.99 13.66 -12.81
N ALA A 302 7.03 13.00 -13.95
CA ALA A 302 5.86 12.70 -14.75
C ALA A 302 5.42 11.26 -14.56
N MET A 303 4.10 11.01 -14.44
CA MET A 303 3.57 9.65 -14.48
C MET A 303 3.73 9.09 -15.90
N GLN A 304 4.62 8.15 -16.08
CA GLN A 304 4.92 7.54 -17.38
C GLN A 304 3.96 6.42 -17.74
N TRP A 305 3.50 5.73 -16.70
CA TRP A 305 2.59 4.60 -16.89
C TRP A 305 1.74 4.39 -15.63
N HIS A 306 0.54 3.91 -15.85
CA HIS A 306 -0.34 3.36 -14.83
C HIS A 306 -1.22 2.25 -15.40
N SER A 307 -1.70 1.39 -14.52
CA SER A 307 -2.75 0.40 -14.79
C SER A 307 -3.73 0.41 -13.64
N TYR A 308 -5.02 0.28 -13.95
CA TYR A 308 -6.08 0.19 -12.98
C TYR A 308 -7.05 -0.93 -13.36
N LEU A 309 -7.33 -1.81 -12.42
CA LEU A 309 -8.17 -2.98 -12.59
C LEU A 309 -9.18 -3.03 -11.43
N PRO A 310 -10.48 -2.81 -11.70
CA PRO A 310 -11.52 -2.99 -10.68
C PRO A 310 -11.76 -4.48 -10.44
N CYS A 311 -11.00 -5.07 -9.53
CA CYS A 311 -11.06 -6.50 -9.23
C CYS A 311 -12.23 -6.81 -8.30
N TYR A 312 -13.45 -6.79 -8.85
CA TYR A 312 -14.64 -7.30 -8.19
C TYR A 312 -14.50 -8.81 -7.93
N ARG A 313 -15.08 -9.28 -6.83
CA ARG A 313 -15.01 -10.69 -6.43
C ARG A 313 -16.34 -11.28 -5.96
N THR A 314 -17.36 -10.44 -5.76
CA THR A 314 -18.72 -10.87 -5.42
C THR A 314 -19.77 -9.99 -6.08
N GLU A 315 -21.01 -10.51 -6.18
CA GLU A 315 -22.17 -9.79 -6.71
C GLU A 315 -22.55 -8.54 -5.88
N ALA A 316 -22.09 -8.45 -4.64
CA ALA A 316 -22.28 -7.27 -3.79
C ALA A 316 -21.29 -6.12 -4.12
N GLY A 317 -20.48 -6.25 -5.17
CA GLY A 317 -19.50 -5.25 -5.54
C GLY A 317 -18.27 -5.19 -4.61
N THR A 318 -18.08 -6.22 -3.78
CA THR A 318 -16.86 -6.32 -2.98
C THR A 318 -15.66 -6.69 -3.84
N GLY A 319 -14.49 -6.24 -3.45
CA GLY A 319 -13.26 -6.45 -4.21
C GLY A 319 -12.17 -5.47 -3.82
N THR A 320 -11.27 -5.21 -4.77
CA THR A 320 -10.18 -4.26 -4.62
C THR A 320 -9.94 -3.52 -5.93
N GLY A 321 -9.84 -2.21 -5.89
CA GLY A 321 -9.25 -1.40 -6.95
C GLY A 321 -7.75 -1.67 -7.00
N VAL A 322 -7.32 -2.54 -7.91
CA VAL A 322 -5.91 -2.89 -8.08
C VAL A 322 -5.27 -1.87 -9.00
N ALA A 323 -4.18 -1.26 -8.55
CA ALA A 323 -3.49 -0.27 -9.34
C ALA A 323 -1.97 -0.43 -9.27
N PHE A 324 -1.33 0.00 -10.34
CA PHE A 324 0.10 0.08 -10.51
C PHE A 324 0.45 1.40 -11.18
N ALA A 325 1.57 2.01 -10.82
CA ALA A 325 2.01 3.23 -11.45
C ALA A 325 3.53 3.40 -11.40
N GLU A 326 4.05 4.21 -12.33
CA GLU A 326 5.47 4.54 -12.47
C GLU A 326 5.63 6.02 -12.82
N TRP A 327 6.55 6.70 -12.11
CA TRP A 327 6.95 8.10 -12.34
C TRP A 327 8.47 8.19 -12.51
N HIS A 328 8.90 8.93 -13.53
CA HIS A 328 10.30 9.34 -13.69
C HIS A 328 10.48 10.52 -14.66
#